data_a4151b10c708edb08cfc868d0bf16e0f
#
_entry.id   a4151b10c708edb08cfc868d0bf16e0f
#
_cell.length_a   1.000
_cell.length_b   1.000
_cell.length_c   1.000
_cell.angle_alpha   90.00
_cell.angle_beta   90.00
_cell.angle_gamma   90.00
#
_symmetry.space_group_name_H-M   'P 1'
#
loop_
_entity.id
_entity.type
_entity.pdbx_description
1 polymer ?
#
loop_
_entity_poly.entity_id
_entity_poly.type
_entity_poly.pdbx_seq_one_letter_code
_entity_poly.pdbx_strand_id
1 'polypeptide(L)'
;MTTPLHLFLDVDGGGWHPAAWRWSRSTPDEVFSPGRLRGFAVTAQAQGLTGLTFEDSPLPDPRNPVGHLDAVQRAAFLAGTTEAVGLLPVAATTYSEPFHVAAQIASLDHSSAGRAGWIATTSSAAVARSVDLPVAQDPAGELADVVHAVRALWDSWEDDAVVRDVATGRYVDRDRLHHVDVDTGRWSVKGPLTVPRSPQGQAVVVVREDDLTHRTDRRTADVVLSGDAGARRSPAGPLVVLDVEVVLDTDAHAAADRLAALDASTPAPDRGRIRWAGPGQALAAWLTDLTGVVDGVRLHAAVLDEDLRALLRTTFPALRAARVLQPPLPGATLRSTLGLERPANRFTTGPALVSTGGDPR
;
A
#
# COMPACT_ATOMS: atom_id res chain seq x y z
N MET A 1 12.11 -17.21 -19.16
CA MET A 1 11.14 -17.45 -18.08
C MET A 1 10.27 -16.20 -17.99
N THR A 2 8.96 -16.34 -18.05
CA THR A 2 8.03 -15.21 -17.89
C THR A 2 8.08 -14.73 -16.44
N THR A 3 8.19 -13.42 -16.23
CA THR A 3 8.14 -12.82 -14.89
C THR A 3 6.74 -13.05 -14.31
N PRO A 4 6.58 -13.64 -13.13
CA PRO A 4 5.27 -13.85 -12.53
C PRO A 4 4.56 -12.51 -12.23
N LEU A 5 3.22 -12.55 -12.19
CA LEU A 5 2.38 -11.39 -11.91
C LEU A 5 2.15 -11.25 -10.41
N HIS A 6 2.40 -10.07 -9.86
CA HIS A 6 2.04 -9.76 -8.47
C HIS A 6 0.54 -9.45 -8.39
N LEU A 7 -0.15 -10.08 -7.43
CA LEU A 7 -1.59 -9.88 -7.28
C LEU A 7 -1.91 -9.35 -5.88
N PHE A 8 -2.57 -8.19 -5.85
CA PHE A 8 -3.05 -7.55 -4.64
C PHE A 8 -4.57 -7.55 -4.59
N LEU A 9 -5.13 -7.58 -3.41
CA LEU A 9 -6.58 -7.48 -3.18
C LEU A 9 -6.85 -6.33 -2.22
N ASP A 10 -7.74 -5.43 -2.62
CA ASP A 10 -8.29 -4.42 -1.74
C ASP A 10 -9.37 -5.03 -0.85
N VAL A 11 -9.27 -4.81 0.47
CA VAL A 11 -10.17 -5.41 1.46
C VAL A 11 -10.92 -4.33 2.27
N ASP A 12 -11.25 -3.23 1.60
CA ASP A 12 -11.95 -2.12 2.23
C ASP A 12 -13.47 -2.28 2.20
N GLY A 13 -14.10 -2.11 3.35
CA GLY A 13 -15.55 -2.05 3.51
C GLY A 13 -16.31 -3.23 2.92
N GLY A 14 -17.41 -2.93 2.24
CA GLY A 14 -18.23 -3.89 1.50
C GLY A 14 -17.78 -4.14 0.07
N GLY A 15 -16.80 -3.35 -0.42
CA GLY A 15 -16.31 -3.37 -1.80
C GLY A 15 -16.19 -1.95 -2.39
N TRP A 16 -15.76 -1.86 -3.66
CA TRP A 16 -15.52 -0.54 -4.28
C TRP A 16 -16.81 0.20 -4.66
N HIS A 17 -17.91 -0.53 -4.92
CA HIS A 17 -19.14 0.10 -5.37
C HIS A 17 -19.88 0.78 -4.20
N PRO A 18 -20.40 2.01 -4.34
CA PRO A 18 -21.07 2.72 -3.23
C PRO A 18 -22.33 2.01 -2.71
N ALA A 19 -22.98 1.17 -3.52
CA ALA A 19 -24.10 0.34 -3.11
C ALA A 19 -23.69 -1.05 -2.55
N ALA A 20 -22.39 -1.37 -2.48
CA ALA A 20 -21.90 -2.71 -2.10
C ALA A 20 -22.48 -3.22 -0.78
N TRP A 21 -22.56 -2.37 0.24
CA TRP A 21 -23.07 -2.71 1.56
C TRP A 21 -24.55 -3.20 1.55
N ARG A 22 -25.35 -2.80 0.54
CA ARG A 22 -26.75 -3.26 0.38
C ARG A 22 -26.85 -4.64 -0.26
N TRP A 23 -25.79 -5.07 -0.95
CA TRP A 23 -25.71 -6.32 -1.69
C TRP A 23 -24.77 -7.34 -1.02
N SER A 24 -24.03 -6.89 -0.01
CA SER A 24 -23.20 -7.77 0.81
C SER A 24 -24.06 -8.72 1.63
N ARG A 25 -23.57 -9.93 1.86
CA ARG A 25 -24.16 -10.87 2.83
C ARG A 25 -23.83 -10.50 4.27
N SER A 26 -22.78 -9.71 4.44
CA SER A 26 -22.39 -9.16 5.73
C SER A 26 -23.24 -7.94 6.06
N THR A 27 -23.57 -7.76 7.32
CA THR A 27 -24.20 -6.52 7.80
C THR A 27 -23.20 -5.36 7.76
N PRO A 28 -23.64 -4.10 7.62
CA PRO A 28 -22.71 -2.96 7.53
C PRO A 28 -21.73 -2.84 8.71
N ASP A 29 -22.14 -3.20 9.92
CA ASP A 29 -21.32 -3.18 11.13
C ASP A 29 -20.25 -4.30 11.18
N GLU A 30 -20.38 -5.35 10.36
CA GLU A 30 -19.34 -6.38 10.25
C GLU A 30 -18.03 -5.87 9.64
N VAL A 31 -18.00 -4.66 9.05
CA VAL A 31 -16.73 -4.03 8.63
C VAL A 31 -15.77 -3.81 9.81
N PHE A 32 -16.30 -3.72 11.04
CA PHE A 32 -15.50 -3.62 12.26
C PHE A 32 -15.12 -5.01 12.83
N SER A 33 -15.59 -6.12 12.25
CA SER A 33 -15.34 -7.46 12.77
C SER A 33 -13.88 -7.88 12.61
N PRO A 34 -13.16 -8.18 13.71
CA PRO A 34 -11.81 -8.73 13.64
C PRO A 34 -11.77 -10.08 12.93
N GLY A 35 -12.84 -10.89 13.06
CA GLY A 35 -12.95 -12.19 12.41
C GLY A 35 -13.04 -12.09 10.89
N ARG A 36 -13.83 -11.13 10.38
CA ARG A 36 -13.94 -10.85 8.95
C ARG A 36 -12.61 -10.41 8.37
N LEU A 37 -11.93 -9.48 9.02
CA LEU A 37 -10.63 -8.98 8.57
C LEU A 37 -9.57 -10.10 8.54
N ARG A 38 -9.47 -10.93 9.58
CA ARG A 38 -8.61 -12.14 9.59
C ARG A 38 -8.97 -13.11 8.48
N GLY A 39 -10.25 -13.31 8.20
CA GLY A 39 -10.73 -14.19 7.14
C GLY A 39 -10.17 -13.79 5.78
N PHE A 40 -10.15 -12.51 5.45
CA PHE A 40 -9.55 -12.01 4.21
C PHE A 40 -8.04 -12.27 4.17
N ALA A 41 -7.33 -12.02 5.26
CA ALA A 41 -5.88 -12.19 5.34
C ALA A 41 -5.48 -13.67 5.18
N VAL A 42 -6.16 -14.58 5.89
CA VAL A 42 -5.93 -16.03 5.76
C VAL A 42 -6.23 -16.50 4.34
N THR A 43 -7.34 -16.02 3.76
CA THR A 43 -7.72 -16.34 2.39
C THR A 43 -6.67 -15.86 1.39
N ALA A 44 -6.24 -14.61 1.48
CA ALA A 44 -5.21 -14.03 0.60
C ALA A 44 -3.90 -14.83 0.67
N GLN A 45 -3.44 -15.15 1.87
CA GLN A 45 -2.24 -15.97 2.07
C GLN A 45 -2.40 -17.38 1.48
N ALA A 46 -3.52 -18.04 1.71
CA ALA A 46 -3.81 -19.37 1.17
C ALA A 46 -3.91 -19.38 -0.37
N GLN A 47 -4.33 -18.29 -0.98
CA GLN A 47 -4.37 -18.13 -2.44
C GLN A 47 -3.03 -17.72 -3.04
N GLY A 48 -2.03 -17.35 -2.23
CA GLY A 48 -0.72 -16.90 -2.68
C GLY A 48 -0.74 -15.48 -3.24
N LEU A 49 -1.62 -14.62 -2.74
CA LEU A 49 -1.63 -13.21 -3.11
C LEU A 49 -0.39 -12.49 -2.56
N THR A 50 0.14 -11.55 -3.33
CA THR A 50 1.31 -10.76 -2.95
C THR A 50 1.03 -9.86 -1.75
N GLY A 51 -0.16 -9.24 -1.69
CA GLY A 51 -0.52 -8.36 -0.60
C GLY A 51 -1.99 -7.98 -0.53
N LEU A 52 -2.36 -7.43 0.62
CA LEU A 52 -3.64 -6.79 0.89
C LEU A 52 -3.46 -5.28 0.95
N THR A 53 -4.41 -4.55 0.38
CA THR A 53 -4.47 -3.09 0.48
C THR A 53 -5.66 -2.65 1.33
N PHE A 54 -5.49 -1.54 2.03
CA PHE A 54 -6.48 -0.97 2.94
C PHE A 54 -6.64 0.50 2.60
N GLU A 55 -7.79 0.88 2.07
CA GLU A 55 -8.10 2.27 1.76
C GLU A 55 -8.37 3.05 3.06
N ASP A 56 -8.14 4.36 3.03
CA ASP A 56 -8.43 5.27 4.14
C ASP A 56 -8.91 6.63 3.63
N SER A 57 -9.70 7.30 4.46
CA SER A 57 -10.13 8.67 4.22
C SER A 57 -10.61 9.29 5.53
N PRO A 58 -10.24 10.54 5.84
CA PRO A 58 -10.82 11.25 6.97
C PRO A 58 -12.25 11.73 6.72
N LEU A 59 -12.77 11.54 5.51
CA LEU A 59 -14.14 11.91 5.16
C LEU A 59 -15.08 10.70 5.24
N PRO A 60 -16.37 10.91 5.55
CA PRO A 60 -17.37 9.87 5.41
C PRO A 60 -17.36 9.26 4.00
N ASP A 61 -17.41 7.94 3.94
CA ASP A 61 -17.40 7.20 2.68
C ASP A 61 -18.77 6.52 2.48
N PRO A 62 -19.48 6.81 1.37
CA PRO A 62 -20.79 6.19 1.09
C PRO A 62 -20.70 4.66 0.95
N ARG A 63 -19.52 4.11 0.69
CA ARG A 63 -19.27 2.66 0.67
C ARG A 63 -19.37 2.03 2.05
N ASN A 64 -19.13 2.82 3.10
CA ASN A 64 -19.07 2.39 4.50
C ASN A 64 -19.99 3.25 5.36
N PRO A 65 -21.32 3.07 5.29
CA PRO A 65 -22.29 3.96 5.93
C PRO A 65 -22.18 4.01 7.46
N VAL A 66 -21.55 3.02 8.06
CA VAL A 66 -21.29 2.95 9.52
C VAL A 66 -19.91 3.45 9.92
N GLY A 67 -19.09 3.88 8.94
CA GLY A 67 -17.70 4.31 9.16
C GLY A 67 -16.68 3.22 8.82
N HIS A 68 -15.40 3.49 9.13
CA HIS A 68 -14.29 2.56 8.90
C HIS A 68 -13.24 2.71 10.01
N LEU A 69 -12.39 1.70 10.15
CA LEU A 69 -11.21 1.75 11.00
C LEU A 69 -10.02 2.26 10.20
N ASP A 70 -9.12 2.96 10.86
CA ASP A 70 -7.84 3.43 10.29
C ASP A 70 -7.09 2.30 9.56
N ALA A 71 -6.56 2.59 8.36
CA ALA A 71 -5.94 1.59 7.51
C ALA A 71 -4.65 1.01 8.11
N VAL A 72 -3.82 1.85 8.74
CA VAL A 72 -2.56 1.40 9.36
C VAL A 72 -2.87 0.49 10.56
N GLN A 73 -3.91 0.81 11.34
CA GLN A 73 -4.35 -0.01 12.48
C GLN A 73 -4.91 -1.36 12.01
N ARG A 74 -5.68 -1.40 10.92
CA ARG A 74 -6.15 -2.66 10.31
C ARG A 74 -4.98 -3.54 9.83
N ALA A 75 -4.00 -2.94 9.16
CA ALA A 75 -2.79 -3.62 8.74
C ALA A 75 -1.98 -4.14 9.93
N ALA A 76 -1.79 -3.33 10.97
CA ALA A 76 -1.08 -3.70 12.19
C ALA A 76 -1.76 -4.85 12.93
N PHE A 77 -3.09 -4.85 12.99
CA PHE A 77 -3.86 -5.95 13.59
C PHE A 77 -3.60 -7.29 12.86
N LEU A 78 -3.39 -7.27 11.55
CA LEU A 78 -3.12 -8.47 10.75
C LEU A 78 -1.65 -8.90 10.77
N ALA A 79 -0.73 -8.05 11.18
CA ALA A 79 0.70 -8.33 11.16
C ALA A 79 1.08 -9.62 11.89
N GLY A 80 0.46 -9.88 13.05
CA GLY A 80 0.67 -11.09 13.83
C GLY A 80 -0.19 -12.30 13.43
N THR A 81 -1.07 -12.14 12.42
CA THR A 81 -1.97 -13.23 11.97
C THR A 81 -1.59 -13.80 10.61
N THR A 82 -0.59 -13.23 9.96
CA THR A 82 -0.09 -13.63 8.63
C THR A 82 1.42 -13.76 8.66
N GLU A 83 1.99 -14.58 7.75
CA GLU A 83 3.42 -14.86 7.70
C GLU A 83 4.08 -14.51 6.35
N ALA A 84 3.27 -14.31 5.30
CA ALA A 84 3.78 -14.16 3.94
C ALA A 84 3.16 -12.96 3.20
N VAL A 85 1.84 -12.74 3.34
CA VAL A 85 1.14 -11.69 2.59
C VAL A 85 1.58 -10.28 3.03
N GLY A 86 1.82 -9.40 2.05
CA GLY A 86 2.14 -7.99 2.28
C GLY A 86 0.94 -7.21 2.81
N LEU A 87 1.19 -6.18 3.60
CA LEU A 87 0.19 -5.32 4.25
C LEU A 87 0.44 -3.87 3.83
N LEU A 88 -0.43 -3.33 2.97
CA LEU A 88 -0.24 -2.04 2.31
C LEU A 88 -1.38 -1.07 2.66
N PRO A 89 -1.33 -0.40 3.81
CA PRO A 89 -2.31 0.63 4.15
C PRO A 89 -2.09 1.90 3.33
N VAL A 90 -3.18 2.60 3.04
CA VAL A 90 -3.15 4.00 2.63
C VAL A 90 -2.83 4.85 3.86
N ALA A 91 -1.89 5.77 3.72
CA ALA A 91 -1.69 6.89 4.64
C ALA A 91 -1.41 8.14 3.81
N ALA A 92 -2.28 9.14 3.96
CA ALA A 92 -2.20 10.36 3.18
C ALA A 92 -0.95 11.17 3.53
N THR A 93 -0.39 11.86 2.53
CA THR A 93 0.77 12.74 2.69
C THR A 93 0.36 14.18 2.98
N THR A 94 -0.69 14.65 2.31
CA THR A 94 -1.21 16.00 2.51
C THR A 94 -1.98 16.09 3.83
N TYR A 95 -1.72 17.11 4.62
CA TYR A 95 -2.31 17.37 5.96
C TYR A 95 -1.94 16.33 7.03
N SER A 96 -0.93 15.50 6.78
CA SER A 96 -0.40 14.55 7.74
C SER A 96 1.00 14.98 8.19
N GLU A 97 1.35 14.67 9.43
CA GLU A 97 2.66 14.96 9.96
C GLU A 97 3.66 13.86 9.50
N PRO A 98 4.73 14.20 8.74
CA PRO A 98 5.64 13.21 8.14
C PRO A 98 6.35 12.30 9.14
N PHE A 99 6.71 12.82 10.33
CA PHE A 99 7.34 12.02 11.37
C PHE A 99 6.41 10.93 11.89
N HIS A 100 5.12 11.28 12.05
CA HIS A 100 4.12 10.33 12.52
C HIS A 100 3.89 9.21 11.49
N VAL A 101 3.74 9.57 10.21
CA VAL A 101 3.62 8.58 9.11
C VAL A 101 4.86 7.68 9.08
N ALA A 102 6.07 8.24 9.17
CA ALA A 102 7.31 7.47 9.21
C ALA A 102 7.33 6.46 10.36
N ALA A 103 6.95 6.90 11.57
CA ALA A 103 6.92 6.06 12.76
C ALA A 103 5.88 4.94 12.67
N GLN A 104 4.67 5.24 12.18
CA GLN A 104 3.60 4.26 12.02
C GLN A 104 3.98 3.16 11.02
N ILE A 105 4.48 3.53 9.85
CA ILE A 105 4.85 2.56 8.80
C ILE A 105 6.09 1.75 9.21
N ALA A 106 7.09 2.36 9.85
CA ALA A 106 8.23 1.61 10.38
C ALA A 106 7.81 0.62 11.47
N SER A 107 6.89 1.01 12.35
CA SER A 107 6.32 0.12 13.38
C SER A 107 5.55 -1.04 12.77
N LEU A 108 4.76 -0.78 11.72
CA LEU A 108 4.07 -1.83 10.95
C LEU A 108 5.08 -2.78 10.31
N ASP A 109 6.19 -2.25 9.76
CA ASP A 109 7.21 -3.09 9.12
C ASP A 109 7.91 -4.00 10.12
N HIS A 110 8.22 -3.50 11.32
CA HIS A 110 8.73 -4.33 12.41
C HIS A 110 7.73 -5.40 12.87
N SER A 111 6.48 -5.02 13.11
CA SER A 111 5.45 -5.93 13.61
C SER A 111 5.06 -7.00 12.58
N SER A 112 5.21 -6.72 11.30
CA SER A 112 4.96 -7.64 10.19
C SER A 112 6.22 -8.38 9.71
N ALA A 113 7.37 -8.22 10.37
CA ALA A 113 8.64 -8.81 9.97
C ALA A 113 9.04 -8.48 8.51
N GLY A 114 8.90 -7.21 8.12
CA GLY A 114 9.33 -6.73 6.81
C GLY A 114 8.28 -6.86 5.70
N ARG A 115 6.99 -6.94 6.03
CA ARG A 115 5.92 -7.10 5.01
C ARG A 115 5.07 -5.85 4.81
N ALA A 116 5.46 -4.72 5.41
CA ALA A 116 4.75 -3.47 5.21
C ALA A 116 5.03 -2.84 3.86
N GLY A 117 3.98 -2.30 3.25
CA GLY A 117 4.04 -1.26 2.24
C GLY A 117 3.30 -0.03 2.72
N TRP A 118 3.44 1.06 2.02
CA TRP A 118 2.73 2.31 2.25
C TRP A 118 2.18 2.83 0.94
N ILE A 119 0.86 2.93 0.82
CA ILE A 119 0.22 3.63 -0.29
C ILE A 119 0.16 5.10 0.09
N ALA A 120 1.12 5.86 -0.41
CA ALA A 120 1.19 7.30 -0.26
C ALA A 120 0.23 7.96 -1.25
N THR A 121 -0.66 8.81 -0.77
CA THR A 121 -1.67 9.49 -1.59
C THR A 121 -1.86 10.93 -1.14
N THR A 122 -2.29 11.76 -2.07
CA THR A 122 -2.69 13.14 -1.76
C THR A 122 -4.10 13.17 -1.15
N SER A 123 -4.42 14.27 -0.47
CA SER A 123 -5.77 14.50 0.05
C SER A 123 -6.50 15.54 -0.79
N SER A 124 -7.81 15.36 -0.94
CA SER A 124 -8.65 16.29 -1.70
C SER A 124 -8.88 17.63 -0.99
N ALA A 125 -9.30 18.65 -1.75
CA ALA A 125 -9.72 19.94 -1.19
C ALA A 125 -10.89 19.80 -0.18
N ALA A 126 -11.69 18.73 -0.26
CA ALA A 126 -12.75 18.48 0.71
C ALA A 126 -12.18 18.09 2.08
N VAL A 127 -11.07 17.34 2.11
CA VAL A 127 -10.34 17.02 3.36
C VAL A 127 -9.82 18.31 4.00
N ALA A 128 -9.15 19.18 3.23
CA ALA A 128 -8.67 20.47 3.74
C ALA A 128 -9.78 21.25 4.45
N ARG A 129 -10.94 21.39 3.80
CA ARG A 129 -12.10 22.08 4.37
C ARG A 129 -12.66 21.42 5.63
N SER A 130 -12.61 20.09 5.72
CA SER A 130 -13.14 19.37 6.89
C SER A 130 -12.29 19.56 8.16
N VAL A 131 -11.02 19.91 8.00
CA VAL A 131 -10.08 20.16 9.10
C VAL A 131 -9.66 21.64 9.22
N ASP A 132 -10.35 22.52 8.50
CA ASP A 132 -10.12 23.98 8.48
C ASP A 132 -8.69 24.38 8.12
N LEU A 133 -8.12 23.69 7.14
CA LEU A 133 -6.77 23.96 6.61
C LEU A 133 -6.85 24.55 5.18
N PRO A 134 -5.84 25.33 4.77
CA PRO A 134 -5.72 25.80 3.41
C PRO A 134 -5.63 24.63 2.42
N VAL A 135 -6.30 24.78 1.26
CA VAL A 135 -6.16 23.79 0.18
C VAL A 135 -4.74 23.82 -0.37
N ALA A 136 -4.10 22.65 -0.40
CA ALA A 136 -2.75 22.50 -0.94
C ALA A 136 -2.72 22.95 -2.42
N GLN A 137 -1.76 23.82 -2.75
CA GLN A 137 -1.60 24.36 -4.12
C GLN A 137 -0.87 23.38 -5.04
N ASP A 138 0.01 22.56 -4.49
CA ASP A 138 0.81 21.55 -5.19
C ASP A 138 0.81 20.26 -4.37
N PRO A 139 -0.30 19.48 -4.36
CA PRO A 139 -0.40 18.26 -3.56
C PRO A 139 0.62 17.19 -3.97
N ALA A 140 0.92 17.08 -5.27
CA ALA A 140 1.88 16.10 -5.77
C ALA A 140 3.33 16.46 -5.40
N GLY A 141 3.69 17.75 -5.41
CA GLY A 141 4.98 18.21 -4.89
C GLY A 141 5.09 17.97 -3.39
N GLU A 142 4.01 18.19 -2.63
CA GLU A 142 3.97 17.88 -1.20
C GLU A 142 4.10 16.39 -0.93
N LEU A 143 3.46 15.53 -1.73
CA LEU A 143 3.63 14.07 -1.65
C LEU A 143 5.11 13.70 -1.83
N ALA A 144 5.78 14.24 -2.83
CA ALA A 144 7.20 13.97 -3.07
C ALA A 144 8.08 14.40 -1.88
N ASP A 145 7.82 15.57 -1.32
CA ASP A 145 8.53 16.09 -0.14
C ASP A 145 8.31 15.21 1.09
N VAL A 146 7.08 14.78 1.34
CA VAL A 146 6.75 13.89 2.47
C VAL A 146 7.40 12.53 2.30
N VAL A 147 7.33 11.92 1.12
CA VAL A 147 8.01 10.64 0.86
C VAL A 147 9.53 10.78 1.05
N HIS A 148 10.12 11.89 0.60
CA HIS A 148 11.55 12.16 0.82
C HIS A 148 11.89 12.24 2.31
N ALA A 149 11.11 12.97 3.10
CA ALA A 149 11.30 13.12 4.55
C ALA A 149 11.14 11.79 5.28
N VAL A 150 10.08 11.02 4.95
CA VAL A 150 9.81 9.70 5.53
C VAL A 150 10.97 8.73 5.25
N ARG A 151 11.46 8.67 4.01
CA ARG A 151 12.62 7.84 3.66
C ARG A 151 13.90 8.29 4.39
N ALA A 152 14.09 9.59 4.59
CA ALA A 152 15.21 10.12 5.38
C ALA A 152 15.13 9.70 6.85
N LEU A 153 13.93 9.79 7.43
CA LEU A 153 13.66 9.38 8.81
C LEU A 153 13.88 7.88 9.01
N TRP A 154 13.47 7.03 8.06
CA TRP A 154 13.72 5.57 8.13
C TRP A 154 15.21 5.23 8.11
N ASP A 155 16.03 6.00 7.41
CA ASP A 155 17.48 5.81 7.36
C ASP A 155 18.23 6.48 8.52
N SER A 156 17.55 7.25 9.40
CA SER A 156 18.19 7.98 10.50
C SER A 156 18.86 7.07 11.55
N TRP A 157 18.57 5.78 11.55
CA TRP A 157 19.30 4.74 12.28
C TRP A 157 20.08 3.90 11.28
N GLU A 158 21.37 3.62 11.58
CA GLU A 158 22.09 2.57 10.84
C GLU A 158 21.63 1.18 11.25
N ASP A 159 21.88 0.17 10.43
CA ASP A 159 21.41 -1.21 10.66
C ASP A 159 21.94 -1.82 11.96
N ASP A 160 23.12 -1.42 12.38
CA ASP A 160 23.82 -1.90 13.58
C ASP A 160 23.89 -0.86 14.71
N ALA A 161 23.05 0.17 14.66
CA ALA A 161 22.95 1.17 15.73
C ALA A 161 22.51 0.56 17.08
N VAL A 162 21.73 -0.53 17.08
CA VAL A 162 21.31 -1.23 18.29
C VAL A 162 22.35 -2.31 18.66
N VAL A 163 23.26 -1.98 19.56
CA VAL A 163 24.41 -2.84 19.94
C VAL A 163 24.11 -3.84 21.04
N ARG A 164 23.22 -3.50 22.01
CA ARG A 164 22.84 -4.34 23.16
C ARG A 164 24.05 -4.91 23.93
N ASP A 165 25.09 -4.08 24.11
CA ASP A 165 26.30 -4.50 24.81
C ASP A 165 26.08 -4.50 26.32
N VAL A 166 25.90 -5.69 26.89
CA VAL A 166 25.64 -5.89 28.32
C VAL A 166 26.89 -5.55 29.13
N ALA A 167 28.11 -5.81 28.62
CA ALA A 167 29.34 -5.59 29.37
C ALA A 167 29.61 -4.11 29.63
N THR A 168 29.29 -3.24 28.68
CA THR A 168 29.45 -1.78 28.81
C THR A 168 28.17 -1.06 29.21
N GLY A 169 27.03 -1.77 29.29
CA GLY A 169 25.72 -1.18 29.52
C GLY A 169 25.20 -0.31 28.36
N ARG A 170 25.81 -0.39 27.18
CA ARG A 170 25.39 0.38 26.00
C ARG A 170 24.32 -0.40 25.23
N TYR A 171 23.14 0.19 25.09
CA TYR A 171 22.07 -0.39 24.27
C TYR A 171 22.13 0.08 22.83
N VAL A 172 22.44 1.37 22.60
CA VAL A 172 22.51 2.03 21.30
C VAL A 172 23.89 2.68 21.11
N ASP A 173 24.41 2.58 19.89
CA ASP A 173 25.55 3.39 19.46
C ASP A 173 25.03 4.72 18.89
N ARG A 174 25.17 5.80 19.68
CA ARG A 174 24.65 7.11 19.33
C ARG A 174 25.30 7.71 18.08
N ASP A 175 26.51 7.30 17.75
CA ASP A 175 27.23 7.80 16.58
C ASP A 175 26.67 7.25 15.26
N ARG A 176 25.79 6.23 15.36
CA ARG A 176 25.02 5.61 14.27
C ARG A 176 23.57 6.08 14.21
N LEU A 177 23.22 7.13 14.96
CA LEU A 177 21.95 7.85 14.88
C LEU A 177 22.20 9.19 14.22
N HIS A 178 21.54 9.44 13.11
CA HIS A 178 21.76 10.62 12.30
C HIS A 178 20.62 11.62 12.43
N HIS A 179 20.96 12.88 12.58
CA HIS A 179 19.97 13.93 12.51
C HIS A 179 19.44 14.06 11.08
N VAL A 180 18.13 14.06 10.96
CA VAL A 180 17.41 14.41 9.74
C VAL A 180 16.83 15.79 9.97
N ASP A 181 17.10 16.72 9.07
CA ASP A 181 16.57 18.08 9.09
C ASP A 181 16.06 18.36 7.67
N VAL A 182 14.75 18.25 7.49
CA VAL A 182 14.10 18.52 6.21
C VAL A 182 13.24 19.76 6.38
N ASP A 183 13.53 20.77 5.56
CA ASP A 183 12.74 22.00 5.46
C ASP A 183 12.32 22.20 4.01
N THR A 184 11.03 22.25 3.77
CA THR A 184 10.42 22.41 2.45
C THR A 184 9.94 23.85 2.21
N GLY A 185 10.06 24.72 3.21
CA GLY A 185 9.45 26.05 3.23
C GLY A 185 7.92 26.01 3.50
N ARG A 186 7.28 24.85 3.38
CA ARG A 186 5.87 24.63 3.80
C ARG A 186 5.78 24.08 5.22
N TRP A 187 6.66 23.16 5.52
CA TRP A 187 6.82 22.54 6.84
C TRP A 187 8.26 22.06 7.00
N SER A 188 8.64 21.78 8.24
CA SER A 188 9.93 21.20 8.56
C SER A 188 9.76 20.01 9.50
N VAL A 189 10.66 19.03 9.41
CA VAL A 189 10.71 17.88 10.30
C VAL A 189 12.14 17.59 10.72
N LYS A 190 12.31 17.25 12.00
CA LYS A 190 13.61 16.89 12.57
C LYS A 190 13.59 15.47 13.11
N GLY A 191 14.67 14.71 12.80
CA GLY A 191 14.93 13.36 13.31
C GLY A 191 16.02 13.37 14.40
N PRO A 192 16.49 12.19 14.83
CA PRO A 192 16.20 10.89 14.26
C PRO A 192 14.79 10.38 14.57
N LEU A 193 14.34 9.39 13.79
CA LEU A 193 13.09 8.67 14.08
C LEU A 193 13.20 7.96 15.44
N THR A 194 12.07 7.75 16.12
CA THR A 194 12.02 6.99 17.38
C THR A 194 12.04 5.47 17.18
N VAL A 195 11.76 5.01 15.96
CA VAL A 195 11.75 3.60 15.57
C VAL A 195 13.05 3.29 14.83
N PRO A 196 13.78 2.23 15.24
CA PRO A 196 14.98 1.79 14.50
C PRO A 196 14.68 1.45 13.04
N ARG A 197 15.72 1.38 12.22
CA ARG A 197 15.62 1.01 10.81
C ARG A 197 14.93 -0.35 10.66
N SER A 198 13.93 -0.40 9.78
CA SER A 198 13.06 -1.57 9.64
C SER A 198 13.74 -2.75 8.92
N PRO A 199 13.19 -3.99 9.00
CA PRO A 199 13.78 -5.17 8.37
C PRO A 199 14.04 -5.01 6.87
N GLN A 200 13.17 -4.30 6.16
CA GLN A 200 13.35 -3.99 4.72
C GLN A 200 14.34 -2.85 4.45
N GLY A 201 14.86 -2.20 5.49
CA GLY A 201 15.58 -0.93 5.39
C GLY A 201 14.63 0.24 5.20
N GLN A 202 13.81 0.21 4.18
CA GLN A 202 12.70 1.14 3.93
C GLN A 202 11.49 0.30 3.48
N ALA A 203 10.32 0.56 4.04
CA ALA A 203 9.07 -0.04 3.58
C ALA A 203 8.82 0.29 2.10
N VAL A 204 8.08 -0.57 1.40
CA VAL A 204 7.74 -0.35 -0.01
C VAL A 204 6.80 0.85 -0.13
N VAL A 205 7.18 1.85 -0.91
CA VAL A 205 6.35 3.03 -1.18
C VAL A 205 5.60 2.82 -2.48
N VAL A 206 4.28 2.88 -2.40
CA VAL A 206 3.34 2.76 -3.51
C VAL A 206 2.67 4.10 -3.73
N VAL A 207 2.59 4.59 -4.97
CA VAL A 207 1.95 5.87 -5.30
C VAL A 207 0.99 5.64 -6.46
N ARG A 208 -0.14 6.33 -6.47
CA ARG A 208 -1.06 6.33 -7.62
C ARG A 208 -0.48 7.18 -8.74
N GLU A 209 -0.66 6.76 -9.97
CA GLU A 209 -0.15 7.50 -11.14
C GLU A 209 -0.70 8.94 -11.18
N ASP A 210 -1.97 9.13 -10.82
CA ASP A 210 -2.62 10.44 -10.77
C ASP A 210 -2.03 11.39 -9.70
N ASP A 211 -1.38 10.84 -8.67
CA ASP A 211 -0.69 11.59 -7.62
C ASP A 211 0.76 11.94 -8.01
N LEU A 212 1.25 11.45 -9.16
CA LEU A 212 2.58 11.72 -9.67
C LEU A 212 2.58 12.91 -10.64
N THR A 213 3.68 13.63 -10.67
CA THR A 213 3.97 14.64 -11.70
C THR A 213 5.28 14.28 -12.39
N HIS A 214 5.62 14.99 -13.48
CA HIS A 214 6.92 14.89 -14.13
C HIS A 214 8.13 15.23 -13.21
N ARG A 215 7.89 15.74 -11.99
CA ARG A 215 8.91 15.94 -10.95
C ARG A 215 9.15 14.71 -10.10
N THR A 216 8.26 13.71 -10.16
CA THR A 216 8.36 12.49 -9.38
C THR A 216 9.12 11.44 -10.19
N ASP A 217 10.23 11.00 -9.64
CA ASP A 217 11.07 9.95 -10.21
C ASP A 217 10.93 8.65 -9.40
N ARG A 218 11.76 7.66 -9.72
CA ARG A 218 11.88 6.41 -8.95
C ARG A 218 12.21 6.60 -7.47
N ARG A 219 12.69 7.77 -7.06
CA ARG A 219 12.97 8.05 -5.65
C ARG A 219 11.71 8.28 -4.88
N THR A 220 10.63 8.63 -5.54
CA THR A 220 9.32 8.83 -4.93
C THR A 220 8.56 7.50 -4.74
N ALA A 221 8.56 6.61 -5.74
CA ALA A 221 7.79 5.37 -5.66
C ALA A 221 8.63 4.13 -6.00
N ASP A 222 8.43 3.04 -5.26
CA ASP A 222 8.90 1.70 -5.62
C ASP A 222 7.88 1.02 -6.56
N VAL A 223 6.60 1.34 -6.39
CA VAL A 223 5.47 0.80 -7.16
C VAL A 223 4.53 1.94 -7.55
N VAL A 224 4.05 1.93 -8.79
CA VAL A 224 3.02 2.84 -9.30
C VAL A 224 1.74 2.07 -9.56
N LEU A 225 0.62 2.57 -9.00
CA LEU A 225 -0.72 2.08 -9.32
C LEU A 225 -1.27 2.87 -10.50
N SER A 226 -1.52 2.18 -11.61
CA SER A 226 -2.01 2.80 -12.84
C SER A 226 -3.42 2.36 -13.18
N GLY A 227 -4.29 3.30 -13.51
CA GLY A 227 -5.60 3.06 -14.12
C GLY A 227 -5.57 2.97 -15.65
N ASP A 228 -4.42 3.16 -16.27
CA ASP A 228 -4.27 3.06 -17.72
C ASP A 228 -4.03 1.61 -18.16
N ALA A 229 -4.98 1.05 -18.93
CA ALA A 229 -4.82 -0.28 -19.54
C ALA A 229 -3.63 -0.36 -20.55
N GLY A 230 -3.16 0.78 -21.02
CA GLY A 230 -1.96 0.92 -21.85
C GLY A 230 -0.65 0.93 -21.08
N ALA A 231 -0.66 1.02 -19.75
CA ALA A 231 0.55 1.06 -18.93
C ALA A 231 1.42 -0.19 -19.12
N ARG A 232 2.72 -0.01 -19.10
CA ARG A 232 3.70 -1.08 -19.34
C ARG A 232 4.85 -0.98 -18.34
N ARG A 233 5.33 -2.14 -17.90
CA ARG A 233 6.55 -2.23 -17.09
C ARG A 233 7.75 -1.58 -17.79
N SER A 234 8.62 -0.97 -17.00
CA SER A 234 9.88 -0.41 -17.46
C SER A 234 11.03 -1.01 -16.67
N PRO A 235 12.06 -1.58 -17.32
CA PRO A 235 13.22 -2.13 -16.58
C PRO A 235 13.93 -1.10 -15.72
N ALA A 236 13.75 0.15 -16.07
CA ALA A 236 14.39 1.29 -15.43
C ALA A 236 13.41 2.11 -14.55
N GLY A 237 12.08 1.83 -14.48
CA GLY A 237 11.04 2.52 -13.69
C GLY A 237 10.65 1.82 -12.38
N PRO A 238 9.76 2.40 -11.59
CA PRO A 238 9.06 1.69 -10.54
C PRO A 238 8.29 0.50 -11.13
N LEU A 239 7.92 -0.45 -10.29
CA LEU A 239 7.01 -1.53 -10.70
C LEU A 239 5.65 -0.92 -11.07
N VAL A 240 5.05 -1.43 -12.15
CA VAL A 240 3.74 -0.99 -12.63
C VAL A 240 2.69 -2.02 -12.24
N VAL A 241 1.73 -1.60 -11.41
CA VAL A 241 0.60 -2.41 -10.95
C VAL A 241 -0.69 -1.77 -11.47
N LEU A 242 -1.47 -2.51 -12.25
CA LEU A 242 -2.77 -2.03 -12.73
C LEU A 242 -3.79 -2.00 -11.60
N ASP A 243 -4.58 -0.93 -11.54
CA ASP A 243 -5.63 -0.73 -10.55
C ASP A 243 -6.99 -1.06 -11.19
N VAL A 244 -7.62 -2.18 -10.78
CA VAL A 244 -8.74 -2.79 -11.49
C VAL A 244 -9.95 -3.00 -10.59
N GLU A 245 -11.05 -2.36 -10.92
CA GLU A 245 -12.38 -2.62 -10.38
C GLU A 245 -12.98 -3.84 -11.07
N VAL A 246 -13.36 -4.88 -10.29
CA VAL A 246 -13.92 -6.10 -10.84
C VAL A 246 -15.36 -6.32 -10.39
N VAL A 247 -16.18 -6.75 -11.34
CA VAL A 247 -17.53 -7.27 -11.11
C VAL A 247 -17.59 -8.65 -11.76
N LEU A 248 -17.84 -9.70 -10.97
CA LEU A 248 -17.79 -11.07 -11.47
C LEU A 248 -19.18 -11.68 -11.62
N ASP A 249 -19.30 -12.60 -12.57
CA ASP A 249 -20.48 -13.48 -12.61
C ASP A 249 -20.57 -14.28 -11.32
N THR A 250 -21.78 -14.42 -10.82
CA THR A 250 -22.13 -15.33 -9.74
C THR A 250 -23.01 -16.48 -10.29
N ASP A 251 -23.34 -17.46 -9.44
CA ASP A 251 -24.23 -18.55 -9.86
C ASP A 251 -25.65 -18.05 -10.22
N ALA A 252 -26.04 -16.89 -9.68
CA ALA A 252 -27.37 -16.34 -9.85
C ALA A 252 -27.47 -15.25 -10.94
N HIS A 253 -26.41 -14.49 -11.16
CA HIS A 253 -26.45 -13.28 -11.99
C HIS A 253 -25.17 -13.05 -12.77
N ALA A 254 -25.31 -12.60 -14.01
CA ALA A 254 -24.19 -12.12 -14.81
C ALA A 254 -23.63 -10.81 -14.23
N ALA A 255 -22.34 -10.56 -14.43
CA ALA A 255 -21.64 -9.37 -13.93
C ALA A 255 -22.27 -8.06 -14.45
N ALA A 256 -22.70 -8.05 -15.71
CA ALA A 256 -23.34 -6.88 -16.32
C ALA A 256 -24.67 -6.53 -15.64
N ASP A 257 -25.49 -7.54 -15.33
CA ASP A 257 -26.78 -7.35 -14.64
C ASP A 257 -26.56 -6.89 -13.19
N ARG A 258 -25.55 -7.47 -12.52
CA ARG A 258 -25.14 -7.06 -11.18
C ARG A 258 -24.68 -5.59 -11.15
N LEU A 259 -23.82 -5.18 -12.08
CA LEU A 259 -23.35 -3.81 -12.17
C LEU A 259 -24.51 -2.85 -12.44
N ALA A 260 -25.40 -3.17 -13.38
CA ALA A 260 -26.57 -2.36 -13.67
C ALA A 260 -27.49 -2.20 -12.45
N ALA A 261 -27.70 -3.26 -11.68
CA ALA A 261 -28.51 -3.22 -10.46
C ALA A 261 -27.84 -2.39 -9.34
N LEU A 262 -26.51 -2.49 -9.20
CA LEU A 262 -25.74 -1.67 -8.25
C LEU A 262 -25.83 -0.19 -8.64
N ASP A 263 -25.60 0.16 -9.91
CA ASP A 263 -25.64 1.53 -10.44
C ASP A 263 -27.07 2.13 -10.36
N ALA A 264 -28.09 1.33 -10.56
CA ALA A 264 -29.49 1.76 -10.38
C ALA A 264 -29.80 2.13 -8.91
N SER A 265 -29.12 1.50 -7.95
CA SER A 265 -29.24 1.84 -6.53
C SER A 265 -28.47 3.10 -6.16
N THR A 266 -27.23 3.20 -6.63
CA THR A 266 -26.37 4.37 -6.39
C THR A 266 -25.30 4.39 -7.50
N PRO A 267 -25.30 5.39 -8.41
CA PRO A 267 -24.30 5.46 -9.46
C PRO A 267 -22.87 5.53 -8.90
N ALA A 268 -21.97 4.71 -9.46
CA ALA A 268 -20.58 4.70 -9.05
C ALA A 268 -19.82 5.85 -9.75
N PRO A 269 -19.02 6.65 -9.01
CA PRO A 269 -18.14 7.63 -9.62
C PRO A 269 -17.02 6.95 -10.40
N ASP A 270 -16.53 7.61 -11.44
CA ASP A 270 -15.27 7.23 -12.07
C ASP A 270 -14.11 7.57 -11.10
N ARG A 271 -13.25 6.58 -10.88
CA ARG A 271 -12.09 6.68 -9.98
C ARG A 271 -10.75 6.58 -10.72
N GLY A 272 -10.79 6.67 -12.05
CA GLY A 272 -9.59 6.51 -12.88
C GLY A 272 -8.99 5.10 -12.79
N ARG A 273 -9.83 4.07 -12.58
CA ARG A 273 -9.43 2.67 -12.53
C ARG A 273 -9.97 1.91 -13.75
N ILE A 274 -9.26 0.87 -14.14
CA ILE A 274 -9.78 -0.05 -15.15
C ILE A 274 -11.02 -0.75 -14.59
N ARG A 275 -12.13 -0.77 -15.32
CA ARG A 275 -13.32 -1.54 -14.93
C ARG A 275 -13.43 -2.81 -15.77
N TRP A 276 -13.50 -3.94 -15.10
CA TRP A 276 -13.66 -5.26 -15.71
C TRP A 276 -14.95 -5.92 -15.18
N ALA A 277 -15.82 -6.40 -16.09
CA ALA A 277 -17.05 -7.09 -15.73
C ALA A 277 -17.19 -8.37 -16.61
N GLY A 278 -17.43 -9.51 -15.97
CA GLY A 278 -17.62 -10.78 -16.68
C GLY A 278 -17.31 -12.03 -15.84
N PRO A 279 -17.17 -13.19 -16.51
CA PRO A 279 -16.87 -14.46 -15.83
C PRO A 279 -15.45 -14.49 -15.27
N GLY A 280 -15.27 -15.06 -14.08
CA GLY A 280 -13.97 -15.15 -13.42
C GLY A 280 -12.90 -15.91 -14.23
N GLN A 281 -13.32 -16.83 -15.10
CA GLN A 281 -12.42 -17.55 -16.03
C GLN A 281 -11.83 -16.60 -17.07
N ALA A 282 -12.65 -15.68 -17.61
CA ALA A 282 -12.17 -14.68 -18.58
C ALA A 282 -11.26 -13.65 -17.88
N LEU A 283 -11.54 -13.30 -16.63
CA LEU A 283 -10.62 -12.49 -15.83
C LEU A 283 -9.27 -13.19 -15.69
N ALA A 284 -9.24 -14.49 -15.39
CA ALA A 284 -8.00 -15.24 -15.28
C ALA A 284 -7.20 -15.28 -16.59
N ALA A 285 -7.88 -15.43 -17.73
CA ALA A 285 -7.24 -15.36 -19.04
C ALA A 285 -6.61 -13.99 -19.29
N TRP A 286 -7.37 -12.91 -19.06
CA TRP A 286 -6.87 -11.55 -19.21
C TRP A 286 -5.67 -11.25 -18.29
N LEU A 287 -5.72 -11.68 -17.02
CA LEU A 287 -4.60 -11.53 -16.09
C LEU A 287 -3.36 -12.33 -16.56
N THR A 288 -3.58 -13.49 -17.19
CA THR A 288 -2.48 -14.28 -17.75
C THR A 288 -1.81 -13.56 -18.91
N ASP A 289 -2.58 -12.89 -19.77
CA ASP A 289 -2.06 -12.09 -20.90
C ASP A 289 -1.25 -10.87 -20.45
N LEU A 290 -1.47 -10.38 -19.22
CA LEU A 290 -0.70 -9.29 -18.63
C LEU A 290 0.68 -9.71 -18.14
N THR A 291 0.98 -11.02 -18.09
CA THR A 291 2.27 -11.53 -17.60
C THR A 291 3.42 -11.02 -18.49
N GLY A 292 4.39 -10.34 -17.88
CA GLY A 292 5.50 -9.72 -18.61
C GLY A 292 5.16 -8.36 -19.27
N VAL A 293 3.89 -7.96 -19.28
CA VAL A 293 3.43 -6.64 -19.76
C VAL A 293 3.49 -5.62 -18.65
N VAL A 294 2.95 -5.98 -17.48
CA VAL A 294 3.02 -5.22 -16.24
C VAL A 294 3.63 -6.07 -15.12
N ASP A 295 3.92 -5.49 -13.98
CA ASP A 295 4.51 -6.22 -12.85
C ASP A 295 3.42 -6.81 -11.93
N GLY A 296 2.23 -6.23 -11.90
CA GLY A 296 1.15 -6.71 -11.04
C GLY A 296 -0.22 -6.13 -11.36
N VAL A 297 -1.21 -6.60 -10.60
CA VAL A 297 -2.60 -6.10 -10.63
C VAL A 297 -3.13 -6.00 -9.21
N ARG A 298 -3.80 -4.89 -8.88
CA ARG A 298 -4.59 -4.73 -7.67
C ARG A 298 -6.06 -4.83 -8.02
N LEU A 299 -6.74 -5.79 -7.40
CA LEU A 299 -8.17 -6.04 -7.62
C LEU A 299 -9.01 -5.34 -6.55
N HIS A 300 -10.01 -4.62 -6.97
CA HIS A 300 -11.07 -4.07 -6.14
C HIS A 300 -12.38 -4.78 -6.49
N ALA A 301 -12.91 -5.55 -5.57
CA ALA A 301 -14.18 -6.26 -5.75
C ALA A 301 -15.38 -5.31 -5.62
N ALA A 302 -16.36 -5.39 -6.51
CA ALA A 302 -17.54 -4.52 -6.46
C ALA A 302 -18.36 -4.74 -5.18
N VAL A 303 -18.65 -6.01 -4.89
CA VAL A 303 -19.20 -6.46 -3.61
C VAL A 303 -18.24 -7.50 -3.06
N LEU A 304 -17.45 -7.13 -2.06
CA LEU A 304 -16.26 -7.89 -1.65
C LEU A 304 -16.58 -9.35 -1.31
N ASP A 305 -17.62 -9.62 -0.54
CA ASP A 305 -17.97 -10.98 -0.13
C ASP A 305 -18.43 -11.85 -1.30
N GLU A 306 -19.13 -11.29 -2.28
CA GLU A 306 -19.64 -12.01 -3.45
C GLU A 306 -18.55 -12.24 -4.50
N ASP A 307 -17.84 -11.18 -4.87
CA ASP A 307 -16.80 -11.27 -5.89
C ASP A 307 -15.59 -12.08 -5.41
N LEU A 308 -15.24 -12.01 -4.10
CA LEU A 308 -14.19 -12.87 -3.53
C LEU A 308 -14.53 -14.35 -3.66
N ARG A 309 -15.80 -14.73 -3.48
CA ARG A 309 -16.23 -16.13 -3.70
C ARG A 309 -16.06 -16.55 -5.16
N ALA A 310 -16.43 -15.67 -6.09
CA ALA A 310 -16.23 -15.93 -7.52
C ALA A 310 -14.74 -16.05 -7.87
N LEU A 311 -13.88 -15.17 -7.33
CA LEU A 311 -12.42 -15.24 -7.47
C LEU A 311 -11.87 -16.58 -6.95
N LEU A 312 -12.32 -17.01 -5.77
CA LEU A 312 -11.90 -18.27 -5.14
C LEU A 312 -12.31 -19.50 -5.94
N ARG A 313 -13.47 -19.48 -6.57
CA ARG A 313 -14.00 -20.63 -7.31
C ARG A 313 -13.42 -20.75 -8.72
N THR A 314 -13.09 -19.65 -9.37
CA THR A 314 -12.76 -19.65 -10.80
C THR A 314 -11.41 -19.02 -11.10
N THR A 315 -11.20 -17.77 -10.68
CA THR A 315 -10.04 -16.97 -11.11
C THR A 315 -8.74 -17.48 -10.48
N PHE A 316 -8.65 -17.56 -9.15
CA PHE A 316 -7.42 -17.98 -8.48
C PHE A 316 -7.00 -19.43 -8.79
N PRO A 317 -7.91 -20.42 -8.88
CA PRO A 317 -7.54 -21.76 -9.34
C PRO A 317 -6.96 -21.78 -10.76
N ALA A 318 -7.53 -20.99 -11.68
CA ALA A 318 -7.04 -20.89 -13.06
C ALA A 318 -5.65 -20.25 -13.11
N LEU A 319 -5.41 -19.14 -12.38
CA LEU A 319 -4.10 -18.49 -12.32
C LEU A 319 -3.03 -19.40 -11.73
N ARG A 320 -3.36 -20.19 -10.69
CA ARG A 320 -2.43 -21.19 -10.12
C ARG A 320 -2.11 -22.30 -11.11
N ALA A 321 -3.12 -22.83 -11.81
CA ALA A 321 -2.92 -23.85 -12.83
C ALA A 321 -2.02 -23.35 -13.98
N ALA A 322 -2.18 -22.09 -14.37
CA ALA A 322 -1.35 -21.42 -15.36
C ALA A 322 0.03 -20.98 -14.82
N ARG A 323 0.31 -21.12 -13.53
CA ARG A 323 1.55 -20.68 -12.86
C ARG A 323 1.86 -19.20 -13.08
N VAL A 324 0.83 -18.37 -13.12
CA VAL A 324 0.95 -16.91 -13.29
C VAL A 324 1.38 -16.23 -12.00
N LEU A 325 0.92 -16.75 -10.86
CA LEU A 325 1.23 -16.19 -9.54
C LEU A 325 2.48 -16.84 -8.96
N GLN A 326 3.29 -15.99 -8.30
CA GLN A 326 4.37 -16.46 -7.44
C GLN A 326 3.98 -16.16 -5.99
N PRO A 327 3.55 -17.18 -5.23
CA PRO A 327 3.19 -16.97 -3.83
C PRO A 327 4.38 -16.42 -3.02
N PRO A 328 4.16 -15.44 -2.15
CA PRO A 328 5.19 -14.97 -1.24
C PRO A 328 5.60 -16.10 -0.29
N LEU A 329 6.90 -16.18 0.01
CA LEU A 329 7.43 -17.18 0.92
C LEU A 329 7.28 -16.69 2.38
N PRO A 330 6.97 -17.59 3.34
CA PRO A 330 7.02 -17.26 4.75
C PRO A 330 8.40 -16.71 5.15
N GLY A 331 8.40 -15.59 5.87
CA GLY A 331 9.63 -14.90 6.27
C GLY A 331 10.29 -14.04 5.19
N ALA A 332 9.77 -14.03 3.95
CA ALA A 332 10.21 -13.08 2.94
C ALA A 332 9.68 -11.66 3.24
N THR A 333 10.50 -10.65 2.99
CA THR A 333 10.04 -9.27 3.04
C THR A 333 9.18 -8.93 1.81
N LEU A 334 8.36 -7.87 1.90
CA LEU A 334 7.59 -7.41 0.74
C LEU A 334 8.52 -6.97 -0.40
N ARG A 335 9.65 -6.29 -0.08
CA ARG A 335 10.67 -5.95 -1.10
C ARG A 335 11.20 -7.18 -1.82
N SER A 336 11.60 -8.21 -1.07
CA SER A 336 12.13 -9.45 -1.69
C SER A 336 11.06 -10.17 -2.51
N THR A 337 9.82 -10.18 -2.06
CA THR A 337 8.68 -10.75 -2.81
C THR A 337 8.47 -10.02 -4.14
N LEU A 338 8.64 -8.70 -4.15
CA LEU A 338 8.50 -7.85 -5.34
C LEU A 338 9.77 -7.82 -6.22
N GLY A 339 10.84 -8.51 -5.84
CA GLY A 339 12.12 -8.46 -6.54
C GLY A 339 12.86 -7.13 -6.41
N LEU A 340 12.51 -6.33 -5.40
CA LEU A 340 13.15 -5.05 -5.10
C LEU A 340 14.35 -5.27 -4.17
N GLU A 341 15.44 -4.56 -4.44
CA GLU A 341 16.62 -4.57 -3.57
C GLU A 341 16.31 -3.89 -2.23
N ARG A 342 16.96 -4.37 -1.16
CA ARG A 342 16.98 -3.66 0.12
C ARG A 342 17.81 -2.39 -0.02
N PRO A 343 17.26 -1.19 0.20
CA PRO A 343 18.01 0.05 0.01
C PRO A 343 19.19 0.12 0.99
N ALA A 344 20.34 0.59 0.50
CA ALA A 344 21.43 0.98 1.38
C ALA A 344 21.02 2.17 2.26
N ASN A 345 21.55 2.23 3.47
CA ASN A 345 21.33 3.39 4.33
C ASN A 345 22.07 4.60 3.75
N ARG A 346 21.37 5.73 3.61
CA ARG A 346 21.95 6.94 2.99
C ARG A 346 23.14 7.52 3.75
N PHE A 347 23.26 7.27 5.05
CA PHE A 347 24.33 7.79 5.88
C PHE A 347 25.59 6.89 5.87
N THR A 348 25.45 5.62 5.49
CA THR A 348 26.61 4.70 5.36
C THR A 348 27.28 4.76 3.98
N THR A 349 26.61 5.30 2.95
CA THR A 349 27.09 5.30 1.57
C THR A 349 27.69 6.62 1.09
N GLY A 350 27.66 7.68 1.94
CA GLY A 350 28.24 8.99 1.64
C GLY A 350 29.68 9.16 2.20
N PRO A 351 30.52 10.04 1.62
CA PRO A 351 31.73 10.47 2.30
C PRO A 351 31.35 11.10 3.64
N ALA A 352 32.01 10.69 4.71
CA ALA A 352 31.81 11.27 6.03
C ALA A 352 31.86 12.80 5.90
N LEU A 353 30.75 13.46 6.25
CA LEU A 353 30.73 14.91 6.36
C LEU A 353 31.71 15.26 7.48
N VAL A 354 32.90 15.69 7.09
CA VAL A 354 33.88 16.25 8.03
C VAL A 354 33.19 17.43 8.70
N SER A 355 32.83 17.28 9.96
CA SER A 355 32.36 18.37 10.79
C SER A 355 33.54 19.36 10.89
N THR A 356 33.51 20.46 10.15
CA THR A 356 34.33 21.60 10.42
C THR A 356 33.85 22.16 11.75
N GLY A 357 34.49 21.70 12.82
CA GLY A 357 34.31 22.26 14.15
C GLY A 357 34.66 23.73 14.14
N GLY A 358 33.64 24.56 14.23
CA GLY A 358 33.79 25.96 14.65
C GLY A 358 34.02 25.98 16.16
N ASP A 359 35.19 26.33 16.55
CA ASP A 359 35.61 26.60 17.92
C ASP A 359 34.74 27.72 18.51
N PRO A 360 34.06 27.57 19.64
CA PRO A 360 33.36 28.65 20.31
C PRO A 360 34.36 29.38 21.21
N ARG A 361 34.62 30.62 20.91
CA ARG A 361 35.09 31.57 21.93
C ARG A 361 33.93 32.30 22.55
#